data_747aa3cf40a7dfde3ed6ba9434aa7884
#
_entry.id   747aa3cf40a7dfde3ed6ba9434aa7884
#
_cell.length_a   1.000
_cell.length_b   1.000
_cell.length_c   1.000
_cell.angle_alpha   90.00
_cell.angle_beta   90.00
_cell.angle_gamma   90.00
#
_symmetry.space_group_name_H-M   'P 1'
#
loop_
_entity.id
_entity.type
_entity.pdbx_description
1 polymer ?
#
loop_
_entity_poly.entity_id
_entity_poly.type
_entity_poly.pdbx_seq_one_letter_code
_entity_poly.pdbx_strand_id
1 'polypeptide(L)'
;CCAFGTSTEFIQKNPNTFAALYRAVLTAAAMARKPENRELIAKVIAPAQYLNQPEAVLTQVLTGKFADGLGKIQTVPDRADFDPMPWQSMAVWMLTQMKRWGYVKGEVDYKAIAEKVFLLTDAKKTMRELGQTPPEGAFPKFTIMGKVFDPAKPDEYVKSFAVAKAA
;
A
#
# COMPACT_ATOMS: atom_id res chain seq x y z
N CYS A 1 2.38 4.13 0.31
CA CYS A 1 3.84 4.28 0.31
C CYS A 1 4.57 3.20 1.12
N CYS A 2 3.87 2.48 2.00
CA CYS A 2 4.46 1.44 2.84
C CYS A 2 3.73 0.12 2.65
N ALA A 3 4.45 -0.98 2.79
CA ALA A 3 3.89 -2.32 2.73
C ALA A 3 4.41 -3.15 3.90
N PHE A 4 3.57 -4.06 4.40
CA PHE A 4 4.01 -5.08 5.34
C PHE A 4 4.72 -6.17 4.55
N GLY A 5 6.04 -6.22 4.66
CA GLY A 5 6.90 -7.17 3.97
C GLY A 5 7.50 -8.19 4.93
N THR A 6 7.62 -9.43 4.45
CA THR A 6 8.26 -10.51 5.19
C THR A 6 8.92 -11.51 4.24
N SER A 7 9.80 -12.36 4.76
CA SER A 7 10.40 -13.42 3.96
C SER A 7 9.54 -14.68 3.94
N THR A 8 9.64 -15.45 2.85
CA THR A 8 9.01 -16.77 2.74
C THR A 8 9.48 -17.70 3.87
N GLU A 9 10.76 -17.63 4.21
CA GLU A 9 11.34 -18.42 5.29
C GLU A 9 10.69 -18.11 6.65
N PHE A 10 10.46 -16.82 6.95
CA PHE A 10 9.78 -16.43 8.19
C PHE A 10 8.36 -16.98 8.25
N ILE A 11 7.60 -16.88 7.16
CA ILE A 11 6.23 -17.41 7.09
C ILE A 11 6.22 -18.92 7.33
N GLN A 12 7.13 -19.65 6.69
CA GLN A 12 7.20 -21.12 6.79
C GLN A 12 7.61 -21.59 8.19
N LYS A 13 8.58 -20.90 8.80
CA LYS A 13 9.05 -21.25 10.15
C LYS A 13 8.14 -20.79 11.28
N ASN A 14 7.38 -19.72 11.07
CA ASN A 14 6.59 -19.05 12.10
C ASN A 14 5.14 -18.75 11.62
N PRO A 15 4.37 -19.73 11.14
CA PRO A 15 3.07 -19.47 10.51
C PRO A 15 2.07 -18.81 11.47
N ASN A 16 2.05 -19.21 12.74
CA ASN A 16 1.14 -18.64 13.73
C ASN A 16 1.50 -17.18 14.06
N THR A 17 2.80 -16.88 14.19
CA THR A 17 3.29 -15.52 14.43
C THR A 17 2.97 -14.62 13.24
N PHE A 18 3.20 -15.11 12.02
CA PHE A 18 2.85 -14.38 10.82
C PHE A 18 1.35 -14.08 10.75
N ALA A 19 0.49 -15.07 11.01
CA ALA A 19 -0.96 -14.89 11.01
C ALA A 19 -1.42 -13.84 12.05
N ALA A 20 -0.82 -13.86 13.26
CA ALA A 20 -1.12 -12.88 14.30
C ALA A 20 -0.71 -11.46 13.90
N LEU A 21 0.52 -11.29 13.37
CA LEU A 21 1.02 -10.01 12.87
C LEU A 21 0.16 -9.49 11.71
N TYR A 22 -0.18 -10.35 10.77
CA TYR A 22 -0.98 -9.98 9.62
C TYR A 22 -2.39 -9.53 10.02
N ARG A 23 -3.03 -10.25 10.94
CA ARG A 23 -4.32 -9.84 11.53
C ARG A 23 -4.21 -8.48 12.21
N ALA A 24 -3.16 -8.24 12.99
CA ALA A 24 -2.94 -6.96 13.66
C ALA A 24 -2.80 -5.80 12.65
N VAL A 25 -2.03 -5.99 11.58
CA VAL A 25 -1.87 -4.99 10.50
C VAL A 25 -3.20 -4.71 9.81
N LEU A 26 -3.97 -5.75 9.44
CA LEU A 26 -5.28 -5.57 8.81
C LEU A 26 -6.27 -4.83 9.73
N THR A 27 -6.28 -5.17 11.01
CA THR A 27 -7.15 -4.51 12.01
C THR A 27 -6.77 -3.03 12.16
N ALA A 28 -5.48 -2.74 12.33
CA ALA A 28 -4.98 -1.38 12.47
C ALA A 28 -5.26 -0.52 11.21
N ALA A 29 -5.04 -1.09 10.03
CA ALA A 29 -5.35 -0.43 8.76
C ALA A 29 -6.85 -0.12 8.64
N ALA A 30 -7.72 -1.05 8.98
CA ALA A 30 -9.16 -0.84 8.99
C ALA A 30 -9.60 0.26 9.96
N MET A 31 -8.97 0.33 11.14
CA MET A 31 -9.21 1.42 12.10
C MET A 31 -8.75 2.77 11.53
N ALA A 32 -7.56 2.83 10.92
CA ALA A 32 -6.97 4.05 10.40
C ALA A 32 -7.67 4.59 9.14
N ARG A 33 -8.35 3.74 8.38
CA ARG A 33 -9.20 4.17 7.26
C ARG A 33 -10.40 5.01 7.68
N LYS A 34 -10.87 4.84 8.91
CA LYS A 34 -11.97 5.63 9.47
C LYS A 34 -11.47 7.00 9.94
N PRO A 35 -11.89 8.11 9.32
CA PRO A 35 -11.42 9.46 9.69
C PRO A 35 -11.58 9.79 11.16
N GLU A 36 -12.67 9.34 11.78
CA GLU A 36 -12.98 9.55 13.20
C GLU A 36 -11.97 8.95 14.17
N ASN A 37 -11.20 7.96 13.74
CA ASN A 37 -10.18 7.33 14.58
C ASN A 37 -8.81 8.00 14.47
N ARG A 38 -8.57 8.85 13.48
CA ARG A 38 -7.24 9.33 13.11
C ARG A 38 -6.58 10.20 14.17
N GLU A 39 -7.34 11.03 14.87
CA GLU A 39 -6.82 11.84 16.00
C GLU A 39 -6.43 10.94 17.17
N LEU A 40 -7.28 9.97 17.53
CA LEU A 40 -6.95 8.99 18.56
C LEU A 40 -5.69 8.19 18.21
N ILE A 41 -5.58 7.75 16.98
CA ILE A 41 -4.40 7.01 16.51
C ILE A 41 -3.15 7.88 16.61
N ALA A 42 -3.20 9.16 16.17
CA ALA A 42 -2.09 10.09 16.28
C ALA A 42 -1.59 10.19 17.74
N LYS A 43 -2.51 10.37 18.67
CA LYS A 43 -2.21 10.45 20.10
C LYS A 43 -1.57 9.18 20.64
N VAL A 44 -2.09 8.00 20.27
CA VAL A 44 -1.61 6.70 20.77
C VAL A 44 -0.21 6.37 20.26
N ILE A 45 0.11 6.71 18.98
CA ILE A 45 1.40 6.36 18.38
C ILE A 45 2.48 7.44 18.58
N ALA A 46 2.14 8.62 19.09
CA ALA A 46 3.07 9.73 19.30
C ALA A 46 4.19 9.45 20.32
N PRO A 47 3.97 8.75 21.45
CA PRO A 47 4.97 8.55 22.48
C PRO A 47 6.26 7.89 21.99
N ALA A 48 7.35 8.08 22.77
CA ALA A 48 8.69 7.59 22.43
C ALA A 48 8.79 6.06 22.24
N GLN A 49 7.92 5.31 22.90
CA GLN A 49 7.84 3.85 22.75
C GLN A 49 7.28 3.38 21.40
N TYR A 50 6.73 4.31 20.61
CA TYR A 50 6.21 4.02 19.26
C TYR A 50 6.96 4.86 18.22
N LEU A 51 6.37 5.98 17.75
CA LEU A 51 6.98 6.79 16.69
C LEU A 51 7.90 7.89 17.21
N ASN A 52 7.82 8.26 18.49
CA ASN A 52 8.59 9.36 19.06
C ASN A 52 8.48 10.66 18.21
N GLN A 53 7.24 11.02 17.89
CA GLN A 53 6.95 12.22 17.11
C GLN A 53 5.93 13.10 17.83
N PRO A 54 5.96 14.43 17.66
CA PRO A 54 4.95 15.32 18.21
C PRO A 54 3.54 14.92 17.73
N GLU A 55 2.59 14.81 18.66
CA GLU A 55 1.20 14.46 18.35
C GLU A 55 0.59 15.39 17.28
N ALA A 56 0.87 16.69 17.37
CA ALA A 56 0.38 17.67 16.39
C ALA A 56 0.82 17.36 14.96
N VAL A 57 2.05 16.87 14.77
CA VAL A 57 2.56 16.49 13.44
C VAL A 57 1.82 15.26 12.92
N LEU A 58 1.65 14.25 13.77
CA LEU A 58 0.93 13.02 13.39
C LEU A 58 -0.54 13.30 13.08
N THR A 59 -1.19 14.17 13.87
CA THR A 59 -2.57 14.61 13.62
C THR A 59 -2.69 15.28 12.26
N GLN A 60 -1.79 16.19 11.92
CA GLN A 60 -1.80 16.87 10.61
C GLN A 60 -1.62 15.87 9.44
N VAL A 61 -0.73 14.90 9.60
CA VAL A 61 -0.49 13.89 8.56
C VAL A 61 -1.71 12.98 8.40
N LEU A 62 -2.25 12.46 9.49
CA LEU A 62 -3.32 11.47 9.45
C LEU A 62 -4.67 12.07 9.08
N THR A 63 -4.98 13.27 9.56
CA THR A 63 -6.26 13.95 9.22
C THR A 63 -6.22 14.67 7.88
N GLY A 64 -5.03 14.93 7.35
CA GLY A 64 -4.85 15.73 6.14
C GLY A 64 -5.13 17.23 6.32
N LYS A 65 -5.22 17.71 7.56
CA LYS A 65 -5.42 19.12 7.88
C LYS A 65 -4.13 19.73 8.40
N PHE A 66 -3.49 20.57 7.61
CA PHE A 66 -2.14 21.09 7.90
C PHE A 66 -1.94 22.51 7.37
N ALA A 67 -1.01 23.24 7.98
CA ALA A 67 -0.53 24.53 7.46
C ALA A 67 0.42 24.30 6.29
N ASP A 68 0.22 25.03 5.19
CA ASP A 68 1.03 24.88 3.96
C ASP A 68 2.37 25.66 4.01
N GLY A 69 2.64 26.38 5.09
CA GLY A 69 3.82 27.24 5.22
C GLY A 69 3.65 28.59 4.50
N LEU A 70 2.56 28.79 3.78
CA LEU A 70 2.24 30.01 3.04
C LEU A 70 1.08 30.81 3.70
N GLY A 71 0.77 30.50 4.94
CA GLY A 71 -0.27 31.17 5.73
C GLY A 71 -1.68 30.59 5.54
N LYS A 72 -1.85 29.46 4.86
CA LYS A 72 -3.14 28.83 4.67
C LYS A 72 -3.20 27.46 5.34
N ILE A 73 -4.40 27.12 5.80
CA ILE A 73 -4.72 25.76 6.24
C ILE A 73 -5.28 24.99 5.05
N GLN A 74 -4.61 23.92 4.71
CA GLN A 74 -5.03 22.97 3.69
C GLN A 74 -5.86 21.84 4.34
N THR A 75 -6.81 21.29 3.58
CA THR A 75 -7.58 20.12 3.97
C THR A 75 -7.56 19.13 2.82
N VAL A 76 -6.84 18.05 2.99
CA VAL A 76 -6.65 16.96 2.00
C VAL A 76 -6.98 15.63 2.70
N PRO A 77 -8.28 15.25 2.75
CA PRO A 77 -8.73 14.09 3.52
C PRO A 77 -8.04 12.77 3.13
N ASP A 78 -7.68 12.65 1.86
CA ASP A 78 -7.04 11.45 1.27
C ASP A 78 -5.50 11.52 1.30
N ARG A 79 -4.92 12.44 2.09
CA ARG A 79 -3.46 12.58 2.19
C ARG A 79 -2.78 11.31 2.67
N ALA A 80 -3.41 10.56 3.56
CA ALA A 80 -2.98 9.26 4.02
C ALA A 80 -4.11 8.25 3.83
N ASP A 81 -3.84 7.17 3.11
CA ASP A 81 -4.74 6.02 2.98
C ASP A 81 -4.07 4.79 3.59
N PHE A 82 -4.91 3.94 4.19
CA PHE A 82 -4.52 2.72 4.86
C PHE A 82 -5.27 1.53 4.26
N ASP A 83 -5.22 1.39 2.92
CA ASP A 83 -5.81 0.24 2.26
C ASP A 83 -5.00 -1.02 2.62
N PRO A 84 -5.61 -1.99 3.33
CA PRO A 84 -4.89 -3.20 3.74
C PRO A 84 -4.71 -4.22 2.61
N MET A 85 -5.33 -3.99 1.45
CA MET A 85 -5.28 -4.94 0.35
C MET A 85 -3.93 -4.92 -0.37
N PRO A 86 -3.23 -6.06 -0.43
CA PRO A 86 -2.02 -6.19 -1.24
C PRO A 86 -2.41 -6.37 -2.71
N TRP A 87 -2.83 -5.29 -3.37
CA TRP A 87 -3.26 -5.29 -4.74
C TRP A 87 -2.16 -5.79 -5.68
N GLN A 88 -2.41 -6.91 -6.35
CA GLN A 88 -1.44 -7.47 -7.30
C GLN A 88 -1.17 -6.56 -8.50
N SER A 89 -2.12 -5.68 -8.85
CA SER A 89 -1.88 -4.59 -9.81
C SER A 89 -0.70 -3.71 -9.41
N MET A 90 -0.48 -3.45 -8.13
CA MET A 90 0.65 -2.63 -7.66
C MET A 90 1.98 -3.33 -7.88
N ALA A 91 2.03 -4.65 -7.68
CA ALA A 91 3.23 -5.44 -8.01
C ALA A 91 3.51 -5.40 -9.51
N VAL A 92 2.48 -5.55 -10.36
CA VAL A 92 2.63 -5.41 -11.81
C VAL A 92 3.15 -4.02 -12.16
N TRP A 93 2.60 -2.96 -11.55
CA TRP A 93 3.07 -1.60 -11.79
C TRP A 93 4.54 -1.41 -11.39
N MET A 94 4.95 -1.90 -10.21
CA MET A 94 6.34 -1.84 -9.77
C MET A 94 7.27 -2.53 -10.77
N LEU A 95 6.91 -3.72 -11.25
CA LEU A 95 7.68 -4.43 -12.27
C LEU A 95 7.78 -3.63 -13.58
N THR A 96 6.73 -2.90 -13.98
CA THR A 96 6.81 -2.03 -15.16
C THR A 96 7.81 -0.90 -14.96
N GLN A 97 7.88 -0.32 -13.76
CA GLN A 97 8.88 0.72 -13.46
C GLN A 97 10.30 0.14 -13.41
N MET A 98 10.46 -1.04 -12.81
CA MET A 98 11.76 -1.74 -12.81
C MET A 98 12.25 -2.06 -14.23
N LYS A 99 11.35 -2.51 -15.10
CA LYS A 99 11.66 -2.74 -16.53
C LYS A 99 12.01 -1.43 -17.24
N ARG A 100 11.19 -0.39 -17.07
CA ARG A 100 11.40 0.94 -17.65
C ARG A 100 12.75 1.54 -17.30
N TRP A 101 13.21 1.35 -16.06
CA TRP A 101 14.49 1.86 -15.59
C TRP A 101 15.66 0.87 -15.76
N GLY A 102 15.43 -0.27 -16.42
CA GLY A 102 16.48 -1.25 -16.76
C GLY A 102 17.00 -2.06 -15.57
N TYR A 103 16.26 -2.11 -14.45
CA TYR A 103 16.58 -3.03 -13.34
C TYR A 103 16.22 -4.48 -13.70
N VAL A 104 15.14 -4.66 -14.47
CA VAL A 104 14.72 -5.96 -14.98
C VAL A 104 14.83 -5.93 -16.50
N LYS A 105 15.52 -6.93 -17.05
CA LYS A 105 15.75 -7.10 -18.49
C LYS A 105 14.99 -8.30 -19.03
N GLY A 106 14.69 -8.26 -20.33
CA GLY A 106 14.02 -9.34 -21.02
C GLY A 106 12.51 -9.40 -20.78
N GLU A 107 11.93 -10.56 -21.03
CA GLU A 107 10.50 -10.79 -20.80
C GLU A 107 10.19 -10.97 -19.32
N VAL A 108 9.03 -10.50 -18.90
CA VAL A 108 8.59 -10.52 -17.50
C VAL A 108 7.19 -11.14 -17.46
N ASP A 109 7.04 -12.23 -16.74
CA ASP A 109 5.72 -12.74 -16.38
C ASP A 109 5.19 -11.95 -15.19
N TYR A 110 4.62 -10.78 -15.50
CA TYR A 110 4.12 -9.84 -14.52
C TYR A 110 3.10 -10.46 -13.58
N LYS A 111 2.19 -11.27 -14.11
CA LYS A 111 1.11 -11.88 -13.33
C LYS A 111 1.64 -12.91 -12.36
N ALA A 112 2.44 -13.86 -12.82
CA ALA A 112 2.99 -14.91 -11.99
C ALA A 112 3.87 -14.36 -10.84
N ILE A 113 4.67 -13.33 -11.13
CA ILE A 113 5.48 -12.66 -10.11
C ILE A 113 4.58 -11.93 -9.10
N ALA A 114 3.59 -11.18 -9.57
CA ALA A 114 2.67 -10.45 -8.70
C ALA A 114 1.91 -11.39 -7.75
N GLU A 115 1.39 -12.50 -8.24
CA GLU A 115 0.68 -13.51 -7.46
C GLU A 115 1.58 -14.19 -6.42
N LYS A 116 2.86 -14.36 -6.75
CA LYS A 116 3.84 -14.97 -5.84
C LYS A 116 4.30 -14.03 -4.72
N VAL A 117 4.39 -12.73 -5.00
CA VAL A 117 4.95 -11.73 -4.07
C VAL A 117 3.87 -11.04 -3.25
N PHE A 118 2.71 -10.72 -3.83
CA PHE A 118 1.59 -10.06 -3.16
C PHE A 118 0.55 -11.10 -2.74
N LEU A 119 0.66 -11.57 -1.50
CA LEU A 119 -0.14 -12.67 -0.98
C LEU A 119 -1.57 -12.20 -0.63
N LEU A 120 -2.52 -12.56 -1.47
CA LEU A 120 -3.94 -12.27 -1.27
C LEU A 120 -4.69 -13.34 -0.48
N THR A 121 -4.12 -14.53 -0.40
CA THR A 121 -4.82 -15.75 0.02
C THR A 121 -5.52 -15.58 1.36
N ASP A 122 -4.82 -15.02 2.34
CA ASP A 122 -5.34 -14.84 3.69
C ASP A 122 -5.94 -13.44 3.94
N ALA A 123 -5.63 -12.46 3.08
CA ALA A 123 -6.14 -11.11 3.23
C ALA A 123 -7.67 -11.08 3.23
N LYS A 124 -8.28 -11.62 2.20
CA LYS A 124 -9.75 -11.65 2.06
C LYS A 124 -10.43 -12.47 3.13
N LYS A 125 -9.83 -13.59 3.54
CA LYS A 125 -10.33 -14.42 4.64
C LYS A 125 -10.29 -13.64 5.95
N THR A 126 -9.15 -13.09 6.29
CA THR A 126 -8.96 -12.31 7.52
C THR A 126 -9.85 -11.07 7.56
N MET A 127 -10.04 -10.37 6.44
CA MET A 127 -10.98 -9.25 6.35
C MET A 127 -12.41 -9.67 6.69
N ARG A 128 -12.89 -10.82 6.16
CA ARG A 128 -14.22 -11.36 6.50
C ARG A 128 -14.32 -11.70 7.98
N GLU A 129 -13.31 -12.33 8.56
CA GLU A 129 -13.26 -12.65 10.00
C GLU A 129 -13.29 -11.39 10.87
N LEU A 130 -12.80 -10.25 10.36
CA LEU A 130 -12.88 -8.94 11.00
C LEU A 130 -14.18 -8.17 10.70
N GLY A 131 -15.18 -8.83 10.07
CA GLY A 131 -16.44 -8.19 9.71
C GLY A 131 -16.37 -7.19 8.57
N GLN A 132 -15.30 -7.23 7.76
CA GLN A 132 -15.11 -6.36 6.61
C GLN A 132 -15.53 -7.07 5.32
N THR A 133 -15.99 -6.34 4.33
CA THR A 133 -16.26 -6.85 2.99
C THR A 133 -14.98 -6.71 2.14
N PRO A 134 -14.29 -7.80 1.80
CA PRO A 134 -13.14 -7.72 0.93
C PRO A 134 -13.57 -7.38 -0.49
N PRO A 135 -12.77 -6.59 -1.22
CA PRO A 135 -13.06 -6.27 -2.62
C PRO A 135 -12.96 -7.52 -3.51
N GLU A 136 -13.65 -7.46 -4.63
CA GLU A 136 -13.52 -8.47 -5.68
C GLU A 136 -12.23 -8.27 -6.49
N GLY A 137 -11.71 -9.38 -7.02
CA GLY A 137 -10.50 -9.35 -7.85
C GLY A 137 -9.20 -9.09 -7.08
N ALA A 138 -8.13 -8.94 -7.84
CA ALA A 138 -6.76 -8.71 -7.37
C ALA A 138 -6.02 -7.69 -8.24
N PHE A 139 -6.54 -7.45 -9.43
CA PHE A 139 -5.90 -6.66 -10.48
C PHE A 139 -6.78 -5.47 -10.92
N PRO A 140 -7.20 -4.56 -10.02
CA PRO A 140 -7.94 -3.37 -10.43
C PRO A 140 -7.05 -2.44 -11.28
N LYS A 141 -7.70 -1.62 -12.10
CA LYS A 141 -7.03 -0.50 -12.78
C LYS A 141 -6.87 0.66 -11.80
N PHE A 142 -5.75 1.37 -11.91
CA PHE A 142 -5.49 2.57 -11.12
C PHE A 142 -5.16 3.75 -12.04
N THR A 143 -5.49 4.95 -11.59
CA THR A 143 -4.97 6.18 -12.21
C THR A 143 -3.75 6.65 -11.43
N ILE A 144 -2.60 6.68 -12.08
CA ILE A 144 -1.32 7.05 -11.46
C ILE A 144 -0.77 8.25 -12.23
N MET A 145 -0.65 9.40 -11.55
CA MET A 145 -0.19 10.67 -12.15
C MET A 145 -0.94 11.03 -13.45
N GLY A 146 -2.26 10.87 -13.43
CA GLY A 146 -3.13 11.19 -14.57
C GLY A 146 -3.16 10.14 -15.69
N LYS A 147 -2.38 9.06 -15.59
CA LYS A 147 -2.42 7.94 -16.55
C LYS A 147 -3.14 6.74 -15.97
N VAL A 148 -4.06 6.16 -16.72
CA VAL A 148 -4.68 4.89 -16.34
C VAL A 148 -3.66 3.77 -16.52
N PHE A 149 -3.41 3.04 -15.42
CA PHE A 149 -2.64 1.82 -15.43
C PHE A 149 -3.59 0.62 -15.55
N ASP A 150 -3.45 -0.15 -16.60
CA ASP A 150 -4.15 -1.42 -16.82
C ASP A 150 -3.16 -2.57 -16.60
N PRO A 151 -3.30 -3.37 -15.54
CA PRO A 151 -2.38 -4.47 -15.25
C PRO A 151 -2.43 -5.60 -16.28
N ALA A 152 -3.47 -5.65 -17.13
CA ALA A 152 -3.53 -6.59 -18.25
C ALA A 152 -2.66 -6.16 -19.45
N LYS A 153 -2.18 -4.90 -19.45
CA LYS A 153 -1.41 -4.30 -20.56
C LYS A 153 -0.13 -3.61 -20.05
N PRO A 154 0.71 -4.31 -19.28
CA PRO A 154 1.86 -3.70 -18.61
C PRO A 154 2.89 -3.12 -19.60
N ASP A 155 3.15 -3.80 -20.70
CA ASP A 155 4.13 -3.33 -21.70
C ASP A 155 3.64 -2.12 -22.49
N GLU A 156 2.33 -1.97 -22.71
CA GLU A 156 1.76 -0.75 -23.30
C GLU A 156 2.00 0.44 -22.37
N TYR A 157 1.85 0.22 -21.06
CA TYR A 157 2.12 1.25 -20.07
C TYR A 157 3.60 1.66 -20.04
N VAL A 158 4.54 0.71 -20.10
CA VAL A 158 5.99 1.00 -20.20
C VAL A 158 6.29 1.86 -21.42
N LYS A 159 5.75 1.49 -22.59
CA LYS A 159 5.94 2.20 -23.86
C LYS A 159 5.30 3.60 -23.87
N SER A 160 4.35 3.89 -22.99
CA SER A 160 3.65 5.17 -22.91
C SER A 160 4.50 6.34 -22.36
N PHE A 161 5.72 6.08 -21.90
CA PHE A 161 6.61 7.10 -21.36
C PHE A 161 7.67 7.49 -22.37
N ALA A 162 7.86 8.82 -22.54
CA ALA A 162 8.91 9.36 -23.41
C ALA A 162 10.32 9.11 -22.87
N VAL A 163 10.45 9.01 -21.54
CA VAL A 163 11.72 8.78 -20.87
C VAL A 163 11.76 7.38 -20.29
N ALA A 164 12.71 6.59 -20.78
CA ALA A 164 13.05 5.28 -20.24
C ALA A 164 14.56 5.10 -20.32
N LYS A 165 15.14 4.29 -19.45
CA LYS A 165 16.55 3.90 -19.59
C LYS A 165 16.66 3.03 -20.85
N ALA A 166 17.60 3.36 -21.73
CA ALA A 166 17.95 2.50 -22.85
C ALA A 166 18.36 1.11 -22.31
N ALA A 167 17.84 0.08 -22.97
CA ALA A 167 18.16 -1.30 -22.63
C ALA A 167 19.63 -1.63 -22.93
#